data_5a00391458b5fcc802743bfefd47517f
#
_entry.id   5a00391458b5fcc802743bfefd47517f
#
_cell.length_a   1.000
_cell.length_b   1.000
_cell.length_c   1.000
_cell.angle_alpha   90.00
_cell.angle_beta   90.00
_cell.angle_gamma   90.00
#
_symmetry.space_group_name_H-M   'P 1'
#
loop_
_entity.id
_entity.type
_entity.pdbx_description
1 polymer ?
#
loop_
_entity_poly.entity_id
_entity_poly.type
_entity_poly.pdbx_seq_one_letter_code
_entity_poly.pdbx_strand_id
1 'polypeptide(L)'
;MQPRLSLAPNGPWRNFPRNWLQITRIDCQVCRSGLRNYPSWQAFYRYLGLVLLSVYQAAQIENEINLTGAVDGDWRRIRESVLRRDHFKCVECEMPCNRAEADVHHLLPRSAGGGDEPSNLITLCDGCHAAHHPKLAAGLARRAIERWAARLALWLDREGTVSEQSQNFGPALRLFGLDRFRDGQLPVVQAALTGRSLLVVSPTGFGKTLCFQLPAVLRRGVSVVVSPLKALMGEQVSSLFRHKIPSSYINSDIDPEEKRLRYRQLAGNQLKLLYVAPERFFVQSTNEQQQLRSVRPAFLVVDEAHCIDQWGRDFRPEYGRLKEVREALGSPPVLAFTATAGQEMQKRILASLGVPDAQVFVRGVDRPNIALLRWSVSINERPWAIEQLCRVQMPAKGKVMIFVPTRKVGMGLQKYLGEHGLETPFYHSQLGKPWEREQLLKRFVGDSRPEVDRIICTSAFGMGLDVPNVRMVIHWQHPSSIEDYLQEFGRAGRDGKASVAVLLYDRNNAQRDIGLLRYMADKAVESAHLLTATAKAVSSHKRVQIDRMASLTTSSGCFRGSLVSYFTGPKRVAHRSFSTWLLELVFADRGARQQRVICCDACQQRLIVRQGPLAFVKKVLNQ
;
A
#
# COMPACT_ATOMS: atom_id res chain seq x y z
N MET A 1 17.95 -22.07 31.55
CA MET A 1 17.46 -21.24 32.68
C MET A 1 15.96 -21.19 32.62
N GLN A 2 15.27 -21.90 33.49
CA GLN A 2 13.82 -21.84 33.61
C GLN A 2 13.44 -20.66 34.53
N PRO A 3 12.56 -19.74 34.14
CA PRO A 3 12.05 -18.75 35.07
C PRO A 3 11.06 -19.43 36.03
N ARG A 4 11.36 -19.44 37.33
CA ARG A 4 10.39 -19.79 38.36
C ARG A 4 9.34 -18.66 38.44
N LEU A 5 8.10 -18.98 38.09
CA LEU A 5 6.95 -18.10 38.35
C LEU A 5 6.65 -18.12 39.86
N SER A 6 6.98 -17.04 40.56
CA SER A 6 6.50 -16.79 41.91
C SER A 6 5.07 -16.25 41.83
N LEU A 7 4.11 -17.06 42.25
CA LEU A 7 2.72 -16.65 42.42
C LEU A 7 2.63 -15.73 43.67
N ALA A 8 2.26 -14.49 43.46
CA ALA A 8 2.03 -13.56 44.56
C ALA A 8 0.80 -14.00 45.41
N PRO A 9 0.85 -13.88 46.76
CA PRO A 9 -0.16 -14.46 47.65
C PRO A 9 -1.54 -13.82 47.60
N ASN A 10 -1.76 -12.71 46.91
CA ASN A 10 -2.97 -11.89 46.91
C ASN A 10 -3.63 -11.68 45.55
N GLY A 11 -3.40 -12.57 44.56
CA GLY A 11 -4.04 -12.48 43.25
C GLY A 11 -5.40 -13.21 43.19
N PRO A 12 -6.20 -12.98 42.12
CA PRO A 12 -7.56 -13.56 41.96
C PRO A 12 -7.60 -15.09 41.84
N TRP A 13 -6.48 -15.78 42.02
CA TRP A 13 -6.27 -17.20 41.78
C TRP A 13 -6.44 -18.09 43.03
N ARG A 14 -6.98 -17.56 44.15
CA ARG A 14 -7.06 -18.28 45.42
C ARG A 14 -8.00 -19.48 45.46
N ASN A 15 -8.84 -19.68 44.44
CA ASN A 15 -9.88 -20.72 44.42
C ASN A 15 -9.71 -21.81 43.34
N PHE A 16 -8.53 -22.03 42.84
CA PHE A 16 -8.31 -23.06 41.84
C PHE A 16 -8.13 -24.46 42.45
N PRO A 17 -8.79 -25.54 41.89
CA PRO A 17 -8.68 -26.89 42.39
C PRO A 17 -7.27 -27.49 42.24
N ARG A 18 -6.87 -28.33 43.17
CA ARG A 18 -5.52 -28.95 43.24
C ARG A 18 -5.15 -29.89 42.11
N ASN A 19 -6.05 -30.25 41.20
CA ASN A 19 -5.81 -31.15 40.08
C ASN A 19 -5.14 -30.48 38.85
N TRP A 20 -4.79 -29.24 38.93
CA TRP A 20 -4.17 -28.44 37.84
C TRP A 20 -2.78 -28.92 37.43
N LEU A 21 -2.07 -29.64 38.30
CA LEU A 21 -0.71 -30.16 37.99
C LEU A 21 -0.68 -31.24 36.92
N GLN A 22 -1.82 -31.86 36.59
CA GLN A 22 -1.89 -32.85 35.48
C GLN A 22 -2.08 -32.17 34.12
N ILE A 23 -2.75 -31.01 34.06
CA ILE A 23 -2.96 -30.24 32.81
C ILE A 23 -1.65 -29.63 32.32
N THR A 24 -0.75 -29.24 33.22
CA THR A 24 0.56 -28.66 32.86
C THR A 24 1.53 -29.68 32.24
N ARG A 25 1.30 -30.98 32.35
CA ARG A 25 2.12 -32.02 31.65
C ARG A 25 1.68 -32.27 30.21
N ILE A 26 0.41 -32.06 29.87
CA ILE A 26 -0.12 -32.13 28.50
C ILE A 26 0.32 -30.88 27.70
N ASP A 27 0.49 -29.78 28.38
CA ASP A 27 0.89 -28.47 27.79
C ASP A 27 2.28 -28.45 27.17
N CYS A 28 3.20 -29.31 27.54
CA CYS A 28 4.58 -29.26 27.03
C CYS A 28 4.69 -29.60 25.54
N GLN A 29 3.79 -30.45 25.00
CA GLN A 29 3.73 -30.74 23.55
C GLN A 29 2.96 -29.68 22.77
N VAL A 30 1.86 -29.14 23.32
CA VAL A 30 1.07 -28.07 22.72
C VAL A 30 1.87 -26.75 22.69
N CYS A 31 2.61 -26.43 23.76
CA CYS A 31 3.49 -25.28 23.79
C CYS A 31 4.64 -25.37 22.77
N ARG A 32 5.22 -26.56 22.54
CA ARG A 32 6.27 -26.76 21.53
C ARG A 32 5.77 -26.69 20.09
N SER A 33 4.53 -27.08 19.82
CA SER A 33 3.91 -26.94 18.49
C SER A 33 3.26 -25.56 18.26
N GLY A 34 2.72 -24.94 19.31
CA GLY A 34 2.07 -23.64 19.26
C GLY A 34 3.04 -22.47 19.09
N LEU A 35 4.24 -22.55 19.69
CA LEU A 35 5.27 -21.51 19.61
C LEU A 35 5.75 -21.17 18.17
N ARG A 36 5.60 -22.10 17.25
CA ARG A 36 5.96 -21.86 15.82
C ARG A 36 4.91 -21.06 15.05
N ASN A 37 3.72 -20.88 15.59
CA ASN A 37 2.57 -20.30 14.87
C ASN A 37 2.18 -18.89 15.36
N TYR A 38 2.76 -18.38 16.43
CA TYR A 38 2.42 -17.06 16.99
C TYR A 38 3.53 -16.03 16.77
N PRO A 39 3.21 -14.85 16.24
CA PRO A 39 4.19 -13.82 15.90
C PRO A 39 4.82 -13.09 17.10
N SER A 40 4.30 -13.27 18.32
CA SER A 40 4.89 -12.71 19.54
C SER A 40 4.44 -13.45 20.81
N TRP A 41 5.28 -13.40 21.86
CA TRP A 41 4.95 -13.89 23.19
C TRP A 41 3.67 -13.24 23.80
N GLN A 42 3.42 -11.97 23.47
CA GLN A 42 2.21 -11.29 23.96
C GLN A 42 0.92 -11.84 23.34
N ALA A 43 0.94 -12.23 22.06
CA ALA A 43 -0.20 -12.89 21.41
C ALA A 43 -0.45 -14.27 22.01
N PHE A 44 0.62 -15.01 22.31
CA PHE A 44 0.55 -16.30 23.00
C PHE A 44 -0.03 -16.18 24.42
N TYR A 45 0.41 -15.21 25.23
CA TYR A 45 -0.12 -15.01 26.58
C TYR A 45 -1.57 -14.51 26.59
N ARG A 46 -1.98 -13.70 25.61
CA ARG A 46 -3.40 -13.33 25.44
C ARG A 46 -4.26 -14.52 25.08
N TYR A 47 -3.80 -15.36 24.16
CA TYR A 47 -4.46 -16.62 23.79
C TYR A 47 -4.57 -17.57 24.99
N LEU A 48 -3.49 -17.76 25.72
CA LEU A 48 -3.47 -18.57 26.96
C LEU A 48 -4.44 -18.01 28.01
N GLY A 49 -4.50 -16.70 28.18
CA GLY A 49 -5.45 -16.03 29.07
C GLY A 49 -6.91 -16.26 28.68
N LEU A 50 -7.23 -16.20 27.38
CA LEU A 50 -8.57 -16.49 26.87
C LEU A 50 -8.94 -17.97 27.06
N VAL A 51 -8.01 -18.89 26.83
CA VAL A 51 -8.18 -20.32 27.07
C VAL A 51 -8.47 -20.58 28.55
N LEU A 52 -7.71 -19.95 29.45
CA LEU A 52 -7.90 -20.10 30.90
C LEU A 52 -9.24 -19.53 31.37
N LEU A 53 -9.66 -18.39 30.82
CA LEU A 53 -10.95 -17.77 31.13
C LEU A 53 -12.13 -18.63 30.65
N SER A 54 -12.03 -19.21 29.44
CA SER A 54 -13.05 -20.09 28.88
C SER A 54 -13.15 -21.41 29.65
N VAL A 55 -12.03 -21.98 30.10
CA VAL A 55 -12.00 -23.16 30.96
C VAL A 55 -12.68 -22.91 32.32
N TYR A 56 -12.46 -21.73 32.92
CA TYR A 56 -13.12 -21.38 34.20
C TYR A 56 -14.63 -21.22 34.03
N GLN A 57 -15.08 -20.54 32.98
CA GLN A 57 -16.51 -20.36 32.70
C GLN A 57 -17.19 -21.67 32.30
N ALA A 58 -16.49 -22.56 31.60
CA ALA A 58 -17.00 -23.86 31.21
C ALA A 58 -17.19 -24.81 32.40
N ALA A 59 -16.32 -24.74 33.41
CA ALA A 59 -16.49 -25.54 34.63
C ALA A 59 -17.79 -25.17 35.43
N GLN A 60 -18.26 -23.93 35.29
CA GLN A 60 -19.57 -23.54 35.84
C GLN A 60 -20.72 -24.14 35.01
N ILE A 61 -20.61 -24.20 33.70
CA ILE A 61 -21.62 -24.78 32.78
C ILE A 61 -21.68 -26.30 32.89
N GLU A 62 -20.53 -27.00 33.04
CA GLU A 62 -20.50 -28.43 33.30
C GLU A 62 -21.22 -28.79 34.59
N ASN A 63 -21.11 -27.96 35.62
CA ASN A 63 -21.91 -28.16 36.85
C ASN A 63 -23.42 -27.99 36.62
N GLU A 64 -23.83 -27.03 35.75
CA GLU A 64 -25.23 -26.83 35.39
C GLU A 64 -25.77 -27.97 34.52
N ILE A 65 -24.98 -28.45 33.56
CA ILE A 65 -25.35 -29.55 32.66
C ILE A 65 -25.41 -30.90 33.40
N ASN A 66 -24.51 -31.14 34.34
CA ASN A 66 -24.51 -32.35 35.18
C ASN A 66 -25.71 -32.34 36.18
N LEU A 67 -26.19 -31.17 36.61
CA LEU A 67 -27.40 -31.06 37.43
C LEU A 67 -28.70 -31.30 36.62
N THR A 68 -28.66 -31.20 35.29
CA THR A 68 -29.83 -31.38 34.39
C THR A 68 -29.92 -32.75 33.73
N GLY A 69 -28.99 -33.68 33.99
CA GLY A 69 -29.06 -35.08 33.52
C GLY A 69 -28.92 -35.26 32.00
N ALA A 70 -28.23 -34.37 31.30
CA ALA A 70 -28.02 -34.47 29.86
C ALA A 70 -26.90 -35.50 29.55
N VAL A 71 -27.28 -36.63 29.00
CA VAL A 71 -26.41 -37.72 28.51
C VAL A 71 -25.73 -37.32 27.19
N ASP A 72 -24.47 -37.74 27.05
CA ASP A 72 -23.57 -37.62 25.87
C ASP A 72 -24.26 -37.63 24.50
N GLY A 73 -23.84 -36.72 23.63
CA GLY A 73 -23.89 -36.92 22.18
C GLY A 73 -24.72 -35.92 21.33
N ASP A 74 -25.43 -34.94 21.91
CA ASP A 74 -26.17 -33.99 21.10
C ASP A 74 -25.36 -32.68 20.82
N TRP A 75 -24.58 -32.70 19.75
CA TRP A 75 -23.82 -31.55 19.26
C TRP A 75 -24.64 -30.25 19.21
N ARG A 76 -25.94 -30.33 18.91
CA ARG A 76 -26.81 -29.15 18.87
C ARG A 76 -26.95 -28.50 20.25
N ARG A 77 -27.05 -29.29 21.31
CA ARG A 77 -27.15 -28.77 22.69
C ARG A 77 -25.82 -28.17 23.14
N ILE A 78 -24.73 -28.88 22.89
CA ILE A 78 -23.37 -28.40 23.22
C ILE A 78 -23.10 -27.08 22.48
N ARG A 79 -23.36 -27.06 21.19
CA ARG A 79 -23.19 -25.84 20.38
C ARG A 79 -24.02 -24.68 20.89
N GLU A 80 -25.28 -24.91 21.23
CA GLU A 80 -26.17 -23.86 21.75
C GLU A 80 -25.70 -23.35 23.11
N SER A 81 -25.21 -24.21 24.00
CA SER A 81 -24.64 -23.82 25.31
C SER A 81 -23.42 -22.93 25.15
N VAL A 82 -22.51 -23.27 24.23
CA VAL A 82 -21.32 -22.47 23.93
C VAL A 82 -21.70 -21.10 23.37
N LEU A 83 -22.66 -21.04 22.42
CA LEU A 83 -23.14 -19.78 21.85
C LEU A 83 -23.77 -18.87 22.91
N ARG A 84 -24.54 -19.43 23.84
CA ARG A 84 -25.15 -18.68 24.96
C ARG A 84 -24.10 -18.21 25.94
N ARG A 85 -23.15 -19.05 26.33
CA ARG A 85 -22.02 -18.69 27.19
C ARG A 85 -21.27 -17.49 26.65
N ASP A 86 -21.00 -17.48 25.34
CA ASP A 86 -20.25 -16.43 24.65
C ASP A 86 -21.16 -15.27 24.22
N HIS A 87 -22.41 -15.20 24.75
CA HIS A 87 -23.39 -14.16 24.49
C HIS A 87 -23.67 -13.92 23.00
N PHE A 88 -23.56 -14.96 22.16
CA PHE A 88 -23.65 -14.86 20.70
C PHE A 88 -22.66 -13.85 20.11
N LYS A 89 -21.48 -13.76 20.69
CA LYS A 89 -20.39 -12.91 20.20
C LYS A 89 -19.15 -13.75 19.88
N CYS A 90 -18.41 -13.33 18.87
CA CYS A 90 -17.10 -13.89 18.59
C CYS A 90 -16.15 -13.58 19.75
N VAL A 91 -15.52 -14.58 20.35
CA VAL A 91 -14.61 -14.40 21.49
C VAL A 91 -13.37 -13.59 21.13
N GLU A 92 -12.94 -13.60 19.85
CA GLU A 92 -11.75 -12.87 19.41
C GLU A 92 -11.99 -11.42 19.00
N CYS A 93 -13.06 -11.15 18.26
CA CYS A 93 -13.33 -9.81 17.71
C CYS A 93 -14.58 -9.14 18.28
N GLU A 94 -15.25 -9.79 19.24
CA GLU A 94 -16.47 -9.34 19.92
C GLU A 94 -17.67 -9.05 19.02
N MET A 95 -17.57 -9.38 17.73
CA MET A 95 -18.64 -9.16 16.77
C MET A 95 -19.85 -10.05 17.06
N PRO A 96 -21.09 -9.50 17.04
CA PRO A 96 -22.29 -10.29 17.21
C PRO A 96 -22.39 -11.40 16.17
N CYS A 97 -22.73 -12.61 16.59
CA CYS A 97 -22.92 -13.77 15.72
C CYS A 97 -24.37 -14.25 15.88
N ASN A 98 -25.08 -14.49 14.78
CA ASN A 98 -26.37 -15.15 14.90
C ASN A 98 -26.21 -16.68 14.98
N ARG A 99 -27.29 -17.38 15.41
CA ARG A 99 -27.27 -18.85 15.57
C ARG A 99 -26.90 -19.63 14.32
N ALA A 100 -27.23 -19.13 13.15
CA ALA A 100 -27.03 -19.84 11.88
C ALA A 100 -25.59 -19.67 11.35
N GLU A 101 -24.92 -18.60 11.75
CA GLU A 101 -23.66 -18.13 11.14
C GLU A 101 -22.45 -18.22 12.09
N ALA A 102 -22.68 -18.40 13.39
CA ALA A 102 -21.61 -18.59 14.35
C ALA A 102 -20.97 -19.97 14.20
N ASP A 103 -19.67 -20.04 14.17
CA ASP A 103 -18.92 -21.28 14.23
C ASP A 103 -18.47 -21.57 15.67
N VAL A 104 -18.65 -22.81 16.13
CA VAL A 104 -18.07 -23.28 17.37
C VAL A 104 -16.80 -24.03 17.06
N HIS A 105 -15.68 -23.45 17.51
CA HIS A 105 -14.33 -23.91 17.18
C HIS A 105 -13.70 -24.66 18.35
N HIS A 106 -13.04 -25.79 18.04
CA HIS A 106 -12.28 -26.55 19.03
C HIS A 106 -10.93 -25.89 19.29
N LEU A 107 -10.64 -25.53 20.52
CA LEU A 107 -9.32 -25.03 20.95
C LEU A 107 -8.25 -26.08 20.75
N LEU A 108 -8.50 -27.31 21.20
CA LEU A 108 -7.73 -28.47 20.85
C LEU A 108 -8.48 -29.25 19.75
N PRO A 109 -7.93 -29.38 18.55
CA PRO A 109 -8.59 -30.06 17.45
C PRO A 109 -8.92 -31.54 17.77
N ARG A 110 -10.04 -32.05 17.27
CA ARG A 110 -10.40 -33.50 17.42
C ARG A 110 -9.29 -34.41 16.91
N SER A 111 -8.58 -34.06 15.84
CA SER A 111 -7.42 -34.78 15.32
C SER A 111 -6.23 -34.85 16.29
N ALA A 112 -6.21 -33.98 17.29
CA ALA A 112 -5.20 -33.94 18.36
C ALA A 112 -5.74 -34.48 19.70
N GLY A 113 -6.92 -35.12 19.70
CA GLY A 113 -7.54 -35.72 20.90
C GLY A 113 -8.47 -34.78 21.67
N GLY A 114 -8.83 -33.63 21.09
CA GLY A 114 -9.80 -32.71 21.70
C GLY A 114 -11.23 -33.24 21.63
N GLY A 115 -11.96 -33.18 22.77
CA GLY A 115 -13.36 -33.58 22.87
C GLY A 115 -14.31 -32.40 22.62
N ASP A 116 -15.62 -32.70 22.72
CA ASP A 116 -16.70 -31.75 22.52
C ASP A 116 -17.14 -31.06 23.83
N GLU A 117 -16.33 -31.13 24.87
CA GLU A 117 -16.59 -30.45 26.14
C GLU A 117 -16.66 -28.94 25.92
N PRO A 118 -17.62 -28.23 26.54
CA PRO A 118 -17.75 -26.78 26.42
C PRO A 118 -16.46 -26.00 26.72
N SER A 119 -15.59 -26.55 27.58
CA SER A 119 -14.28 -26.00 27.92
C SER A 119 -13.29 -25.98 26.76
N ASN A 120 -13.44 -26.91 25.80
CA ASN A 120 -12.62 -27.00 24.58
C ASN A 120 -13.21 -26.23 23.40
N LEU A 121 -14.32 -25.55 23.57
CA LEU A 121 -15.10 -24.92 22.50
C LEU A 121 -15.23 -23.43 22.71
N ILE A 122 -15.09 -22.64 21.64
CA ILE A 122 -15.31 -21.19 21.63
C ILE A 122 -16.17 -20.78 20.44
N THR A 123 -16.91 -19.69 20.60
CA THR A 123 -17.67 -19.06 19.50
C THR A 123 -16.75 -18.16 18.68
N LEU A 124 -16.67 -18.42 17.38
CA LEU A 124 -15.98 -17.56 16.43
C LEU A 124 -16.92 -17.10 15.32
N CYS A 125 -16.70 -15.89 14.81
CA CYS A 125 -17.27 -15.49 13.54
C CYS A 125 -16.53 -16.19 12.39
N ASP A 126 -17.14 -16.27 11.21
CA ASP A 126 -16.57 -16.92 10.02
C ASP A 126 -15.17 -16.40 9.67
N GLY A 127 -14.91 -15.10 9.89
CA GLY A 127 -13.61 -14.49 9.61
C GLY A 127 -12.52 -14.95 10.57
N CYS A 128 -12.80 -14.96 11.87
CA CYS A 128 -11.85 -15.45 12.87
C CYS A 128 -11.65 -16.96 12.74
N HIS A 129 -12.73 -17.73 12.51
CA HIS A 129 -12.64 -19.17 12.29
C HIS A 129 -11.79 -19.50 11.04
N ALA A 130 -11.98 -18.81 9.92
CA ALA A 130 -11.15 -18.96 8.73
C ALA A 130 -9.67 -18.65 8.98
N ALA A 131 -9.36 -17.70 9.87
CA ALA A 131 -7.98 -17.35 10.23
C ALA A 131 -7.28 -18.48 11.02
N HIS A 132 -8.03 -19.26 11.83
CA HIS A 132 -7.51 -20.41 12.58
C HIS A 132 -7.30 -21.65 11.70
N HIS A 133 -7.95 -21.74 10.54
CA HIS A 133 -7.84 -22.87 9.63
C HIS A 133 -7.14 -22.53 8.30
N PRO A 134 -5.88 -22.12 8.30
CA PRO A 134 -5.19 -21.70 7.08
C PRO A 134 -4.98 -22.84 6.05
N LYS A 135 -5.23 -24.09 6.44
CA LYS A 135 -5.13 -25.28 5.56
C LYS A 135 -6.45 -25.72 4.96
N LEU A 136 -7.59 -25.18 5.42
CA LEU A 136 -8.88 -25.50 4.81
C LEU A 136 -8.93 -24.97 3.38
N ALA A 137 -9.42 -25.83 2.48
CA ALA A 137 -9.48 -25.52 1.06
C ALA A 137 -10.01 -24.10 0.79
N ALA A 138 -9.39 -23.41 -0.14
CA ALA A 138 -9.67 -22.02 -0.50
C ALA A 138 -11.17 -21.70 -0.64
N GLY A 139 -12.03 -22.69 -0.93
CA GLY A 139 -13.47 -22.54 -1.05
C GLY A 139 -14.22 -22.35 0.28
N LEU A 140 -13.77 -22.97 1.38
CA LEU A 140 -14.41 -22.81 2.71
C LEU A 140 -14.01 -21.47 3.34
N ALA A 141 -12.73 -21.14 3.28
CA ALA A 141 -12.24 -19.85 3.72
C ALA A 141 -12.92 -18.69 2.96
N ARG A 142 -13.16 -18.88 1.67
CA ARG A 142 -13.85 -17.90 0.83
C ARG A 142 -15.31 -17.67 1.26
N ARG A 143 -16.11 -18.73 1.47
CA ARG A 143 -17.50 -18.61 1.92
C ARG A 143 -17.59 -17.96 3.30
N ALA A 144 -16.67 -18.29 4.21
CA ALA A 144 -16.59 -17.67 5.52
C ALA A 144 -16.28 -16.17 5.42
N ILE A 145 -15.32 -15.78 4.59
CA ILE A 145 -14.97 -14.38 4.33
C ILE A 145 -16.16 -13.63 3.71
N GLU A 146 -16.86 -14.23 2.74
CA GLU A 146 -18.03 -13.59 2.10
C GLU A 146 -19.16 -13.35 3.09
N ARG A 147 -19.49 -14.31 3.95
CA ARG A 147 -20.52 -14.16 5.00
C ARG A 147 -20.12 -13.11 6.02
N TRP A 148 -18.88 -13.13 6.48
CA TRP A 148 -18.36 -12.12 7.40
C TRP A 148 -18.39 -10.72 6.79
N ALA A 149 -18.02 -10.56 5.53
CA ALA A 149 -18.07 -9.28 4.83
C ALA A 149 -19.50 -8.72 4.70
N ALA A 150 -20.47 -9.58 4.42
CA ALA A 150 -21.87 -9.16 4.35
C ALA A 150 -22.39 -8.66 5.71
N ARG A 151 -22.01 -9.32 6.81
CA ARG A 151 -22.36 -8.88 8.18
C ARG A 151 -21.66 -7.59 8.56
N LEU A 152 -20.37 -7.47 8.21
CA LEU A 152 -19.61 -6.25 8.44
C LEU A 152 -20.22 -5.07 7.71
N ALA A 153 -20.64 -5.23 6.46
CA ALA A 153 -21.30 -4.17 5.70
C ALA A 153 -22.60 -3.70 6.39
N LEU A 154 -23.44 -4.65 6.84
CA LEU A 154 -24.67 -4.34 7.58
C LEU A 154 -24.40 -3.65 8.94
N TRP A 155 -23.31 -4.02 9.60
CA TRP A 155 -22.91 -3.40 10.87
C TRP A 155 -22.37 -1.98 10.65
N LEU A 156 -21.56 -1.76 9.61
CA LEU A 156 -21.05 -0.44 9.24
C LEU A 156 -22.17 0.56 8.91
N ASP A 157 -23.28 0.10 8.36
CA ASP A 157 -24.46 0.93 8.08
C ASP A 157 -25.20 1.37 9.36
N ARG A 158 -25.02 0.65 10.47
CA ARG A 158 -25.78 0.88 11.72
C ARG A 158 -25.02 1.67 12.78
N GLU A 159 -23.70 1.54 12.88
CA GLU A 159 -22.95 1.97 14.08
C GLU A 159 -21.71 2.84 13.81
N GLY A 160 -21.81 3.85 13.17
CA GLY A 160 -20.96 4.90 12.65
C GLY A 160 -19.70 5.43 13.35
N THR A 161 -18.97 4.82 14.29
CA THR A 161 -17.72 5.39 14.82
C THR A 161 -16.44 4.76 14.25
N VAL A 162 -15.44 5.60 13.92
CA VAL A 162 -14.20 5.18 13.26
C VAL A 162 -13.36 4.22 14.11
N SER A 163 -13.38 4.35 15.44
CA SER A 163 -12.59 3.51 16.36
C SER A 163 -13.17 2.10 16.50
N GLU A 164 -14.49 1.97 16.59
CA GLU A 164 -15.20 0.70 16.69
C GLU A 164 -15.13 -0.07 15.36
N GLN A 165 -15.26 0.64 14.24
CA GLN A 165 -15.08 0.09 12.90
C GLN A 165 -13.66 -0.48 12.68
N SER A 166 -12.62 0.15 13.23
CA SER A 166 -11.24 -0.32 13.15
C SER A 166 -11.04 -1.68 13.82
N GLN A 167 -11.69 -1.94 14.94
CA GLN A 167 -11.58 -3.20 15.66
C GLN A 167 -12.17 -4.38 14.88
N ASN A 168 -13.23 -4.15 14.12
CA ASN A 168 -13.92 -5.20 13.35
C ASN A 168 -13.17 -5.64 12.09
N PHE A 169 -12.17 -4.89 11.62
CA PHE A 169 -11.30 -5.29 10.51
C PHE A 169 -10.12 -6.17 10.93
N GLY A 170 -9.92 -6.42 12.23
CA GLY A 170 -8.80 -7.20 12.74
C GLY A 170 -8.60 -8.55 12.06
N PRO A 171 -9.63 -9.41 11.93
CA PRO A 171 -9.50 -10.69 11.24
C PRO A 171 -9.09 -10.56 9.78
N ALA A 172 -9.66 -9.58 9.07
CA ALA A 172 -9.35 -9.33 7.66
C ALA A 172 -7.94 -8.76 7.48
N LEU A 173 -7.47 -7.90 8.37
CA LEU A 173 -6.10 -7.39 8.37
C LEU A 173 -5.09 -8.51 8.61
N ARG A 174 -5.39 -9.45 9.52
CA ARG A 174 -4.53 -10.63 9.77
C ARG A 174 -4.37 -11.54 8.54
N LEU A 175 -5.34 -11.60 7.63
CA LEU A 175 -5.17 -12.30 6.34
C LEU A 175 -4.02 -11.71 5.52
N PHE A 176 -3.72 -10.42 5.69
CA PHE A 176 -2.62 -9.73 5.04
C PHE A 176 -1.37 -9.62 5.93
N GLY A 177 -1.35 -10.30 7.09
CA GLY A 177 -0.25 -10.21 8.05
C GLY A 177 -0.14 -8.85 8.75
N LEU A 178 -1.26 -8.11 8.86
CA LEU A 178 -1.31 -6.77 9.43
C LEU A 178 -2.17 -6.77 10.69
N ASP A 179 -1.78 -5.94 11.68
CA ASP A 179 -2.51 -5.77 12.93
C ASP A 179 -3.40 -4.51 12.93
N ARG A 180 -3.06 -3.52 12.11
CA ARG A 180 -3.76 -2.23 12.08
C ARG A 180 -3.65 -1.54 10.72
N PHE A 181 -4.60 -0.67 10.43
CA PHE A 181 -4.50 0.26 9.31
C PHE A 181 -3.39 1.30 9.53
N ARG A 182 -2.79 1.75 8.45
CA ARG A 182 -2.03 3.00 8.43
C ARG A 182 -2.99 4.18 8.42
N ASP A 183 -2.52 5.34 8.87
CA ASP A 183 -3.33 6.56 8.87
C ASP A 183 -3.94 6.84 7.48
N GLY A 184 -5.25 7.11 7.47
CA GLY A 184 -6.03 7.41 6.26
C GLY A 184 -6.48 6.21 5.41
N GLN A 185 -6.05 4.96 5.70
CA GLN A 185 -6.50 3.78 4.93
C GLN A 185 -7.95 3.38 5.26
N LEU A 186 -8.33 3.40 6.54
CA LEU A 186 -9.64 2.96 6.99
C LEU A 186 -10.81 3.68 6.28
N PRO A 187 -10.84 5.02 6.17
CA PRO A 187 -11.93 5.72 5.46
C PRO A 187 -12.06 5.32 3.99
N VAL A 188 -10.94 5.00 3.32
CA VAL A 188 -10.94 4.52 1.93
C VAL A 188 -11.56 3.14 1.83
N VAL A 189 -11.17 2.21 2.72
CA VAL A 189 -11.71 0.85 2.78
C VAL A 189 -13.21 0.86 3.07
N GLN A 190 -13.64 1.67 4.03
CA GLN A 190 -15.05 1.84 4.37
C GLN A 190 -15.87 2.35 3.18
N ALA A 191 -15.41 3.41 2.52
CA ALA A 191 -16.07 3.96 1.35
C ALA A 191 -16.13 2.96 0.18
N ALA A 192 -15.09 2.16 -0.04
CA ALA A 192 -15.12 1.08 -1.04
C ALA A 192 -16.17 0.03 -0.70
N LEU A 193 -16.29 -0.39 0.56
CA LEU A 193 -17.26 -1.40 0.99
C LEU A 193 -18.72 -0.95 0.85
N THR A 194 -19.01 0.37 0.90
CA THR A 194 -20.35 0.88 0.60
C THR A 194 -20.71 0.81 -0.90
N GLY A 195 -19.80 0.38 -1.77
CA GLY A 195 -20.04 0.25 -3.20
C GLY A 195 -19.92 1.56 -3.99
N ARG A 196 -19.33 2.59 -3.40
CA ARG A 196 -19.05 3.86 -4.09
C ARG A 196 -17.83 3.76 -4.99
N SER A 197 -17.86 4.47 -6.10
CA SER A 197 -16.66 4.70 -6.90
C SER A 197 -15.73 5.70 -6.20
N LEU A 198 -14.42 5.43 -6.23
CA LEU A 198 -13.41 6.22 -5.52
C LEU A 198 -12.25 6.56 -6.44
N LEU A 199 -11.66 7.75 -6.22
CA LEU A 199 -10.31 8.08 -6.66
C LEU A 199 -9.44 8.37 -5.45
N VAL A 200 -8.36 7.63 -5.30
CA VAL A 200 -7.42 7.76 -4.18
C VAL A 200 -6.09 8.26 -4.70
N VAL A 201 -5.75 9.48 -4.37
CA VAL A 201 -4.44 10.10 -4.66
C VAL A 201 -3.61 10.03 -3.39
N SER A 202 -2.60 9.18 -3.38
CA SER A 202 -1.73 8.99 -2.21
C SER A 202 -0.34 8.49 -2.61
N PRO A 203 0.74 8.93 -1.94
CA PRO A 203 2.10 8.63 -2.33
C PRO A 203 2.41 7.13 -2.28
N THR A 204 3.52 6.74 -2.91
CA THR A 204 4.13 5.43 -2.70
C THR A 204 4.43 5.23 -1.21
N GLY A 205 4.20 4.02 -0.69
CA GLY A 205 4.36 3.73 0.74
C GLY A 205 3.13 3.97 1.62
N PHE A 206 2.07 4.62 1.11
CA PHE A 206 0.78 4.71 1.81
C PHE A 206 0.12 3.34 2.04
N GLY A 207 0.44 2.35 1.19
CA GLY A 207 -0.20 1.04 1.20
C GLY A 207 -1.52 1.04 0.40
N LYS A 208 -1.55 1.72 -0.75
CA LYS A 208 -2.69 1.75 -1.69
C LYS A 208 -3.26 0.36 -1.98
N THR A 209 -2.37 -0.61 -2.14
CA THR A 209 -2.70 -2.00 -2.46
C THR A 209 -3.70 -2.61 -1.47
N LEU A 210 -3.49 -2.41 -0.16
CA LEU A 210 -4.43 -2.88 0.87
C LEU A 210 -5.81 -2.26 0.70
N CYS A 211 -5.89 -0.98 0.31
CA CYS A 211 -7.14 -0.24 0.19
C CYS A 211 -8.09 -0.77 -0.89
N PHE A 212 -7.60 -1.56 -1.85
CA PHE A 212 -8.46 -2.27 -2.81
C PHE A 212 -8.46 -3.79 -2.61
N GLN A 213 -7.35 -4.38 -2.20
CA GLN A 213 -7.29 -5.83 -1.98
C GLN A 213 -8.20 -6.27 -0.83
N LEU A 214 -8.21 -5.53 0.27
CA LEU A 214 -9.05 -5.86 1.42
C LEU A 214 -10.56 -5.79 1.06
N PRO A 215 -11.10 -4.69 0.47
CA PRO A 215 -12.48 -4.68 0.00
C PRO A 215 -12.79 -5.77 -1.03
N ALA A 216 -11.87 -6.04 -1.97
CA ALA A 216 -12.04 -7.10 -2.96
C ALA A 216 -12.18 -8.49 -2.35
N VAL A 217 -11.42 -8.78 -1.29
CA VAL A 217 -11.52 -10.04 -0.55
C VAL A 217 -12.84 -10.13 0.21
N LEU A 218 -13.28 -9.04 0.82
CA LEU A 218 -14.48 -8.97 1.65
C LEU A 218 -15.79 -9.01 0.84
N ARG A 219 -15.78 -8.56 -0.42
CA ARG A 219 -16.98 -8.60 -1.28
C ARG A 219 -17.16 -9.92 -2.01
N ARG A 220 -18.42 -10.25 -2.35
CA ARG A 220 -18.75 -11.41 -3.20
C ARG A 220 -18.25 -11.19 -4.62
N GLY A 221 -17.82 -12.28 -5.26
CA GLY A 221 -17.35 -12.28 -6.64
C GLY A 221 -15.86 -11.92 -6.77
N VAL A 222 -15.41 -11.84 -8.00
CA VAL A 222 -14.06 -11.45 -8.38
C VAL A 222 -13.97 -9.93 -8.53
N SER A 223 -12.84 -9.34 -8.18
CA SER A 223 -12.52 -7.95 -8.54
C SER A 223 -11.48 -7.95 -9.66
N VAL A 224 -11.71 -7.15 -10.67
CA VAL A 224 -10.78 -7.00 -11.81
C VAL A 224 -9.88 -5.82 -11.54
N VAL A 225 -8.56 -6.04 -11.58
CA VAL A 225 -7.54 -5.02 -11.36
C VAL A 225 -6.81 -4.74 -12.67
N VAL A 226 -7.00 -3.56 -13.22
CA VAL A 226 -6.23 -3.07 -14.38
C VAL A 226 -4.93 -2.49 -13.87
N SER A 227 -3.80 -3.03 -14.35
CA SER A 227 -2.46 -2.57 -13.99
C SER A 227 -1.60 -2.37 -15.24
N PRO A 228 -0.76 -1.31 -15.28
CA PRO A 228 0.07 -1.02 -16.47
C PRO A 228 1.32 -1.88 -16.55
N LEU A 229 1.76 -2.48 -15.45
CA LEU A 229 3.06 -3.11 -15.32
C LEU A 229 2.94 -4.62 -15.10
N LYS A 230 3.34 -5.40 -16.11
CA LYS A 230 3.31 -6.86 -16.06
C LYS A 230 4.10 -7.46 -14.90
N ALA A 231 5.29 -6.92 -14.61
CA ALA A 231 6.12 -7.35 -13.49
C ALA A 231 5.42 -7.14 -12.15
N LEU A 232 4.74 -5.99 -11.97
CA LEU A 232 3.98 -5.68 -10.76
C LEU A 232 2.80 -6.62 -10.56
N MET A 233 2.12 -7.05 -11.63
CA MET A 233 1.03 -8.04 -11.54
C MET A 233 1.51 -9.36 -10.93
N GLY A 234 2.64 -9.88 -11.40
CA GLY A 234 3.23 -11.12 -10.89
C GLY A 234 3.62 -11.02 -9.42
N GLU A 235 4.23 -9.90 -9.02
CA GLU A 235 4.60 -9.63 -7.64
C GLU A 235 3.38 -9.53 -6.71
N GLN A 236 2.33 -8.80 -7.13
CA GLN A 236 1.09 -8.67 -6.38
C GLN A 236 0.38 -10.02 -6.19
N VAL A 237 0.28 -10.81 -7.26
CA VAL A 237 -0.33 -12.15 -7.19
C VAL A 237 0.51 -13.08 -6.31
N SER A 238 1.84 -13.05 -6.41
CA SER A 238 2.73 -13.83 -5.55
C SER A 238 2.60 -13.44 -4.07
N SER A 239 2.42 -12.15 -3.79
CA SER A 239 2.15 -11.67 -2.43
C SER A 239 0.81 -12.19 -1.90
N LEU A 240 -0.28 -12.08 -2.69
CA LEU A 240 -1.60 -12.61 -2.33
C LEU A 240 -1.59 -14.13 -2.13
N PHE A 241 -0.83 -14.85 -2.96
CA PHE A 241 -0.67 -16.30 -2.83
C PHE A 241 -0.03 -16.69 -1.49
N ARG A 242 0.97 -15.94 -1.01
CA ARG A 242 1.55 -16.15 0.33
C ARG A 242 0.51 -16.01 1.44
N HIS A 243 -0.46 -15.14 1.26
CA HIS A 243 -1.60 -14.96 2.17
C HIS A 243 -2.78 -15.89 1.86
N LYS A 244 -2.62 -16.85 0.92
CA LYS A 244 -3.64 -17.81 0.49
C LYS A 244 -4.92 -17.18 -0.05
N ILE A 245 -4.81 -15.97 -0.60
CA ILE A 245 -5.90 -15.27 -1.27
C ILE A 245 -5.90 -15.68 -2.75
N PRO A 246 -6.98 -16.33 -3.23
CA PRO A 246 -7.08 -16.78 -4.61
C PRO A 246 -7.00 -15.62 -5.58
N SER A 247 -5.93 -15.55 -6.34
CA SER A 247 -5.68 -14.47 -7.29
C SER A 247 -4.93 -14.97 -8.51
N SER A 248 -5.06 -14.26 -9.63
CA SER A 248 -4.36 -14.60 -10.86
C SER A 248 -4.11 -13.32 -11.67
N TYR A 249 -3.35 -13.44 -12.77
CA TYR A 249 -3.15 -12.33 -13.72
C TYR A 249 -3.20 -12.81 -15.16
N ILE A 250 -3.57 -11.90 -16.08
CA ILE A 250 -3.61 -12.15 -17.52
C ILE A 250 -2.91 -11.00 -18.24
N ASN A 251 -1.82 -11.33 -18.93
CA ASN A 251 -1.07 -10.41 -19.77
C ASN A 251 -0.57 -11.13 -21.05
N SER A 252 0.23 -10.48 -21.88
CA SER A 252 0.72 -11.03 -23.15
C SER A 252 1.87 -12.04 -22.99
N ASP A 253 2.49 -12.15 -21.82
CA ASP A 253 3.71 -12.95 -21.60
C ASP A 253 3.38 -14.37 -21.13
N ILE A 254 2.09 -14.65 -20.84
CA ILE A 254 1.63 -15.97 -20.39
C ILE A 254 1.42 -16.88 -21.59
N ASP A 255 1.91 -18.10 -21.48
CA ASP A 255 1.70 -19.10 -22.52
C ASP A 255 0.21 -19.48 -22.69
N PRO A 256 -0.18 -20.01 -23.87
CA PRO A 256 -1.58 -20.27 -24.16
C PRO A 256 -2.24 -21.32 -23.26
N GLU A 257 -1.51 -22.31 -22.75
CA GLU A 257 -2.07 -23.36 -21.88
C GLU A 257 -2.35 -22.83 -20.48
N GLU A 258 -1.38 -22.12 -19.92
CA GLU A 258 -1.54 -21.46 -18.62
C GLU A 258 -2.66 -20.41 -18.68
N LYS A 259 -2.78 -19.68 -19.78
CA LYS A 259 -3.86 -18.72 -19.99
C LYS A 259 -5.24 -19.40 -19.98
N ARG A 260 -5.39 -20.55 -20.66
CA ARG A 260 -6.64 -21.34 -20.63
C ARG A 260 -6.99 -21.81 -19.22
N LEU A 261 -6.00 -22.22 -18.43
CA LEU A 261 -6.20 -22.62 -17.04
C LEU A 261 -6.73 -21.45 -16.20
N ARG A 262 -6.13 -20.27 -16.33
CA ARG A 262 -6.54 -19.06 -15.61
C ARG A 262 -7.95 -18.60 -15.97
N TYR A 263 -8.34 -18.70 -17.23
CA TYR A 263 -9.73 -18.45 -17.65
C TYR A 263 -10.71 -19.47 -17.09
N ARG A 264 -10.34 -20.76 -17.00
CA ARG A 264 -11.15 -21.77 -16.32
C ARG A 264 -11.35 -21.46 -14.84
N GLN A 265 -10.30 -21.03 -14.14
CA GLN A 265 -10.40 -20.58 -12.75
C GLN A 265 -11.34 -19.38 -12.60
N LEU A 266 -11.28 -18.44 -13.53
CA LEU A 266 -12.18 -17.28 -13.58
C LEU A 266 -13.62 -17.72 -13.78
N ALA A 267 -13.91 -18.54 -14.78
CA ALA A 267 -15.25 -19.06 -15.07
C ALA A 267 -15.81 -19.90 -13.92
N GLY A 268 -14.96 -20.68 -13.25
CA GLY A 268 -15.29 -21.46 -12.05
C GLY A 268 -15.47 -20.61 -10.78
N ASN A 269 -15.38 -19.27 -10.89
CA ASN A 269 -15.52 -18.34 -9.76
C ASN A 269 -14.54 -18.62 -8.59
N GLN A 270 -13.35 -19.10 -8.93
CA GLN A 270 -12.31 -19.52 -7.96
C GLN A 270 -11.37 -18.39 -7.55
N LEU A 271 -11.51 -17.19 -8.13
CA LEU A 271 -10.64 -16.05 -7.91
C LEU A 271 -11.34 -14.95 -7.10
N LYS A 272 -10.58 -14.27 -6.24
CA LYS A 272 -10.98 -13.01 -5.58
C LYS A 272 -10.46 -11.78 -6.32
N LEU A 273 -9.25 -11.86 -6.86
CA LEU A 273 -8.66 -10.79 -7.67
C LEU A 273 -8.11 -11.36 -8.98
N LEU A 274 -8.41 -10.68 -10.07
CA LEU A 274 -7.83 -10.93 -11.38
C LEU A 274 -7.13 -9.65 -11.88
N TYR A 275 -5.81 -9.70 -11.98
CA TYR A 275 -5.03 -8.61 -12.59
C TYR A 275 -5.01 -8.78 -14.10
N VAL A 276 -5.33 -7.71 -14.83
CA VAL A 276 -5.43 -7.74 -16.29
C VAL A 276 -4.67 -6.56 -16.88
N ALA A 277 -3.83 -6.84 -17.86
CA ALA A 277 -3.24 -5.78 -18.66
C ALA A 277 -4.32 -5.17 -19.59
N PRO A 278 -4.40 -3.84 -19.71
CA PRO A 278 -5.53 -3.16 -20.38
C PRO A 278 -5.71 -3.59 -21.83
N GLU A 279 -4.64 -3.88 -22.55
CA GLU A 279 -4.68 -4.36 -23.93
C GLU A 279 -5.46 -5.68 -24.10
N ARG A 280 -5.59 -6.48 -23.06
CA ARG A 280 -6.29 -7.77 -23.10
C ARG A 280 -7.81 -7.64 -23.30
N PHE A 281 -8.38 -6.50 -22.99
CA PHE A 281 -9.79 -6.22 -23.23
C PHE A 281 -10.08 -5.91 -24.72
N PHE A 282 -9.06 -5.68 -25.52
CA PHE A 282 -9.17 -5.22 -26.92
C PHE A 282 -8.48 -6.18 -27.92
N VAL A 283 -8.06 -7.37 -27.50
CA VAL A 283 -7.48 -8.36 -28.39
C VAL A 283 -8.53 -8.84 -29.41
N GLN A 284 -8.08 -9.19 -30.62
CA GLN A 284 -8.97 -9.64 -31.69
C GLN A 284 -9.56 -11.04 -31.47
N SER A 285 -9.06 -11.81 -30.51
CA SER A 285 -9.62 -13.12 -30.14
C SER A 285 -11.01 -12.97 -29.54
N THR A 286 -12.04 -13.31 -30.27
CA THR A 286 -13.44 -13.23 -29.86
C THR A 286 -13.72 -13.99 -28.56
N ASN A 287 -13.11 -15.17 -28.39
CA ASN A 287 -13.29 -16.00 -27.19
C ASN A 287 -12.70 -15.36 -25.94
N GLU A 288 -11.48 -14.79 -26.02
CA GLU A 288 -10.81 -14.14 -24.89
C GLU A 288 -11.57 -12.87 -24.45
N GLN A 289 -11.95 -12.03 -25.40
CA GLN A 289 -12.77 -10.86 -25.11
C GLN A 289 -14.11 -11.23 -24.48
N GLN A 290 -14.78 -12.24 -25.00
CA GLN A 290 -16.06 -12.69 -24.50
C GLN A 290 -15.95 -13.20 -23.05
N GLN A 291 -14.93 -13.99 -22.76
CA GLN A 291 -14.68 -14.48 -21.39
C GLN A 291 -14.41 -13.35 -20.41
N LEU A 292 -13.59 -12.35 -20.77
CA LEU A 292 -13.37 -11.18 -19.92
C LEU A 292 -14.62 -10.32 -19.75
N ARG A 293 -15.39 -10.10 -20.83
CA ARG A 293 -16.62 -9.28 -20.80
C ARG A 293 -17.80 -9.96 -20.10
N SER A 294 -17.78 -11.29 -19.99
CA SER A 294 -18.81 -12.02 -19.23
C SER A 294 -18.66 -11.89 -17.71
N VAL A 295 -17.50 -11.46 -17.24
CA VAL A 295 -17.26 -11.22 -15.80
C VAL A 295 -18.15 -10.09 -15.32
N ARG A 296 -18.76 -10.28 -14.16
CA ARG A 296 -19.48 -9.24 -13.41
C ARG A 296 -18.71 -8.98 -12.12
N PRO A 297 -17.68 -8.13 -12.17
CA PRO A 297 -16.79 -7.95 -11.03
C PRO A 297 -17.44 -7.15 -9.91
N ALA A 298 -17.04 -7.46 -8.69
CA ALA A 298 -17.43 -6.68 -7.51
C ALA A 298 -16.89 -5.24 -7.57
N PHE A 299 -15.68 -5.09 -8.14
CA PHE A 299 -15.02 -3.82 -8.40
C PHE A 299 -14.22 -3.88 -9.72
N LEU A 300 -14.16 -2.76 -10.41
CA LEU A 300 -13.11 -2.46 -11.38
C LEU A 300 -12.06 -1.59 -10.66
N VAL A 301 -10.91 -2.19 -10.36
CA VAL A 301 -9.79 -1.46 -9.76
C VAL A 301 -8.88 -0.97 -10.87
N VAL A 302 -8.48 0.29 -10.83
CA VAL A 302 -7.50 0.88 -11.76
C VAL A 302 -6.28 1.32 -10.96
N ASP A 303 -5.24 0.52 -11.00
CA ASP A 303 -3.96 0.87 -10.36
C ASP A 303 -3.16 1.79 -11.28
N GLU A 304 -2.37 2.69 -10.68
CA GLU A 304 -1.63 3.75 -11.38
C GLU A 304 -2.53 4.54 -12.36
N ALA A 305 -3.70 4.97 -11.87
CA ALA A 305 -4.74 5.61 -12.68
C ALA A 305 -4.26 6.87 -13.44
N HIS A 306 -3.13 7.48 -13.03
CA HIS A 306 -2.50 8.57 -13.80
C HIS A 306 -2.11 8.14 -15.22
N CYS A 307 -1.89 6.85 -15.46
CA CYS A 307 -1.62 6.30 -16.79
C CYS A 307 -2.79 6.53 -17.77
N ILE A 308 -4.02 6.76 -17.29
CA ILE A 308 -5.16 7.14 -18.13
C ILE A 308 -4.86 8.43 -18.89
N ASP A 309 -4.25 9.40 -18.22
CA ASP A 309 -3.93 10.70 -18.82
C ASP A 309 -2.59 10.69 -19.59
N GLN A 310 -1.57 10.03 -19.04
CA GLN A 310 -0.23 10.00 -19.61
C GLN A 310 -0.07 8.91 -20.69
N TRP A 311 -0.53 7.70 -20.41
CA TRP A 311 -0.30 6.51 -21.25
C TRP A 311 -1.45 6.26 -22.22
N GLY A 312 -2.67 6.55 -21.86
CA GLY A 312 -3.82 6.37 -22.73
C GLY A 312 -3.73 7.16 -24.04
N ARG A 313 -3.02 8.29 -24.02
CA ARG A 313 -2.81 9.14 -25.18
C ARG A 313 -1.51 8.86 -25.92
N ASP A 314 -0.43 8.53 -25.18
CA ASP A 314 0.93 8.47 -25.72
C ASP A 314 1.42 7.05 -26.02
N PHE A 315 1.18 6.10 -25.09
CA PHE A 315 1.77 4.77 -25.16
C PHE A 315 0.77 3.61 -25.10
N ARG A 316 -0.39 3.82 -24.45
CA ARG A 316 -1.41 2.77 -24.27
C ARG A 316 -2.81 3.34 -24.48
N PRO A 317 -3.26 3.42 -25.73
CA PRO A 317 -4.59 3.94 -26.08
C PRO A 317 -5.72 3.23 -25.31
N GLU A 318 -5.49 1.99 -24.92
CA GLU A 318 -6.43 1.15 -24.17
C GLU A 318 -6.80 1.74 -22.80
N TYR A 319 -5.86 2.46 -22.16
CA TYR A 319 -6.17 3.15 -20.89
C TYR A 319 -7.20 4.27 -21.07
N GLY A 320 -7.18 4.96 -22.19
CA GLY A 320 -8.18 5.98 -22.53
C GLY A 320 -9.58 5.40 -22.80
N ARG A 321 -9.67 4.08 -23.00
CA ARG A 321 -10.91 3.36 -23.32
C ARG A 321 -11.46 2.54 -22.15
N LEU A 322 -10.98 2.74 -20.93
CA LEU A 322 -11.44 1.97 -19.75
C LEU A 322 -12.91 2.20 -19.40
N LYS A 323 -13.53 3.30 -19.86
CA LYS A 323 -14.98 3.49 -19.78
C LYS A 323 -15.74 2.40 -20.55
N GLU A 324 -15.30 2.08 -21.79
CA GLU A 324 -15.89 1.00 -22.60
C GLU A 324 -15.74 -0.36 -21.90
N VAL A 325 -14.59 -0.60 -21.29
CA VAL A 325 -14.34 -1.82 -20.50
C VAL A 325 -15.29 -1.89 -19.31
N ARG A 326 -15.44 -0.82 -18.55
CA ARG A 326 -16.35 -0.75 -17.41
C ARG A 326 -17.79 -1.05 -17.82
N GLU A 327 -18.27 -0.43 -18.88
CA GLU A 327 -19.62 -0.64 -19.42
C GLU A 327 -19.83 -2.11 -19.84
N ALA A 328 -18.86 -2.69 -20.53
CA ALA A 328 -18.90 -4.11 -20.93
C ALA A 328 -18.91 -5.07 -19.73
N LEU A 329 -18.30 -4.69 -18.62
CA LEU A 329 -18.30 -5.47 -17.37
C LEU A 329 -19.57 -5.27 -16.51
N GLY A 330 -20.56 -4.51 -16.97
CA GLY A 330 -21.81 -4.24 -16.25
C GLY A 330 -21.74 -3.07 -15.30
N SER A 331 -20.88 -2.10 -15.59
CA SER A 331 -20.73 -0.83 -14.86
C SER A 331 -20.44 -0.99 -13.35
N PRO A 332 -19.48 -1.83 -12.95
CA PRO A 332 -19.13 -1.99 -11.54
C PRO A 332 -18.63 -0.68 -10.92
N PRO A 333 -18.65 -0.57 -9.58
CA PRO A 333 -17.97 0.50 -8.87
C PRO A 333 -16.47 0.52 -9.22
N VAL A 334 -15.92 1.72 -9.41
CA VAL A 334 -14.52 1.92 -9.76
C VAL A 334 -13.71 2.29 -8.53
N LEU A 335 -12.60 1.61 -8.30
CA LEU A 335 -11.60 1.98 -7.30
C LEU A 335 -10.32 2.38 -8.03
N ALA A 336 -10.12 3.68 -8.26
CA ALA A 336 -8.95 4.20 -8.95
C ALA A 336 -7.89 4.66 -7.95
N PHE A 337 -6.65 4.23 -8.16
CA PHE A 337 -5.51 4.56 -7.29
C PHE A 337 -4.36 5.16 -8.09
N THR A 338 -3.78 6.21 -7.55
CA THR A 338 -2.58 6.82 -8.13
C THR A 338 -1.70 7.44 -7.05
N ALA A 339 -0.41 7.54 -7.32
CA ALA A 339 0.49 8.28 -6.45
C ALA A 339 0.37 9.79 -6.67
N THR A 340 0.04 10.20 -7.87
CA THR A 340 0.15 11.59 -8.32
C THR A 340 -0.99 11.92 -9.28
N ALA A 341 -1.82 12.88 -8.93
CA ALA A 341 -2.79 13.49 -9.83
C ALA A 341 -3.19 14.88 -9.32
N GLY A 342 -2.83 15.93 -10.05
CA GLY A 342 -3.34 17.27 -9.80
C GLY A 342 -4.85 17.36 -10.04
N GLN A 343 -5.51 18.41 -9.57
CA GLN A 343 -6.98 18.50 -9.61
C GLN A 343 -7.57 18.33 -11.02
N GLU A 344 -6.96 18.94 -12.03
CA GLU A 344 -7.41 18.80 -13.41
C GLU A 344 -7.23 17.38 -13.95
N MET A 345 -6.14 16.70 -13.55
CA MET A 345 -5.93 15.29 -13.89
C MET A 345 -6.96 14.39 -13.17
N GLN A 346 -7.28 14.67 -11.91
CA GLN A 346 -8.33 13.96 -11.17
C GLN A 346 -9.66 13.99 -11.93
N LYS A 347 -10.09 15.18 -12.38
CA LYS A 347 -11.32 15.33 -13.18
C LYS A 347 -11.26 14.53 -14.48
N ARG A 348 -10.14 14.58 -15.21
CA ARG A 348 -9.96 13.84 -16.46
C ARG A 348 -9.97 12.32 -16.23
N ILE A 349 -9.32 11.83 -15.19
CA ILE A 349 -9.34 10.40 -14.81
C ILE A 349 -10.78 9.96 -14.55
N LEU A 350 -11.54 10.69 -13.75
CA LEU A 350 -12.92 10.34 -13.42
C LEU A 350 -13.85 10.37 -14.64
N ALA A 351 -13.70 11.35 -15.50
CA ALA A 351 -14.44 11.44 -16.76
C ALA A 351 -14.11 10.26 -17.70
N SER A 352 -12.82 9.93 -17.85
CA SER A 352 -12.36 8.82 -18.69
C SER A 352 -12.78 7.43 -18.16
N LEU A 353 -13.10 7.32 -16.87
CA LEU A 353 -13.64 6.10 -16.26
C LEU A 353 -15.18 6.08 -16.23
N GLY A 354 -15.84 7.17 -16.63
CA GLY A 354 -17.29 7.30 -16.58
C GLY A 354 -17.86 7.35 -15.15
N VAL A 355 -17.12 7.95 -14.20
CA VAL A 355 -17.50 8.07 -12.78
C VAL A 355 -17.25 9.50 -12.26
N PRO A 356 -17.84 10.54 -12.85
CA PRO A 356 -17.55 11.92 -12.47
C PRO A 356 -17.87 12.23 -11.00
N ASP A 357 -18.84 11.54 -10.41
CA ASP A 357 -19.30 11.73 -9.03
C ASP A 357 -18.57 10.86 -8.00
N ALA A 358 -17.47 10.21 -8.40
CA ALA A 358 -16.68 9.39 -7.49
C ALA A 358 -16.10 10.21 -6.33
N GLN A 359 -16.07 9.60 -5.14
CA GLN A 359 -15.47 10.24 -3.98
C GLN A 359 -13.95 10.31 -4.13
N VAL A 360 -13.38 11.51 -3.93
CA VAL A 360 -11.93 11.74 -4.07
C VAL A 360 -11.28 11.81 -2.70
N PHE A 361 -10.26 10.97 -2.50
CA PHE A 361 -9.39 10.98 -1.34
C PHE A 361 -7.99 11.45 -1.74
N VAL A 362 -7.58 12.62 -1.28
CA VAL A 362 -6.20 13.11 -1.45
C VAL A 362 -5.49 13.01 -0.11
N ARG A 363 -4.51 12.14 -0.01
CA ARG A 363 -3.80 11.84 1.24
C ARG A 363 -2.28 11.79 1.03
N GLY A 364 -1.55 12.29 2.02
CA GLY A 364 -0.09 12.08 2.11
C GLY A 364 0.72 12.65 0.94
N VAL A 365 0.20 13.60 0.17
CA VAL A 365 0.95 14.33 -0.87
C VAL A 365 2.10 15.08 -0.23
N ASP A 366 1.87 15.62 0.96
CA ASP A 366 2.96 16.18 1.76
C ASP A 366 3.80 15.06 2.39
N ARG A 367 5.09 15.13 2.18
CA ARG A 367 6.10 14.24 2.76
C ARG A 367 6.95 15.05 3.75
N PRO A 368 6.47 15.25 4.99
CA PRO A 368 7.12 16.15 5.95
C PRO A 368 8.53 15.71 6.32
N ASN A 369 8.86 14.45 6.15
CA ASN A 369 10.20 13.90 6.40
C ASN A 369 11.21 14.15 5.26
N ILE A 370 10.79 14.72 4.12
CA ILE A 370 11.67 15.03 3.00
C ILE A 370 11.82 16.55 2.89
N ALA A 371 13.01 17.08 3.14
CA ALA A 371 13.29 18.49 2.90
C ALA A 371 13.50 18.75 1.40
N LEU A 372 13.00 19.88 0.90
CA LEU A 372 13.07 20.24 -0.52
C LEU A 372 14.08 21.38 -0.73
N LEU A 373 15.09 21.16 -1.56
CA LEU A 373 16.12 22.16 -1.91
C LEU A 373 16.13 22.39 -3.42
N ARG A 374 15.93 23.63 -3.84
CA ARG A 374 16.22 24.10 -5.19
C ARG A 374 17.58 24.77 -5.18
N TRP A 375 18.49 24.28 -5.96
CA TRP A 375 19.84 24.83 -6.05
C TRP A 375 20.12 25.36 -7.46
N SER A 376 20.26 26.69 -7.59
CA SER A 376 20.60 27.33 -8.86
C SER A 376 22.07 27.16 -9.17
N VAL A 377 22.37 26.42 -10.22
CA VAL A 377 23.71 26.19 -10.76
C VAL A 377 23.66 26.16 -12.28
N SER A 378 24.70 26.67 -12.93
CA SER A 378 24.82 26.57 -14.39
C SER A 378 24.97 25.11 -14.82
N ILE A 379 24.62 24.81 -16.07
CA ILE A 379 24.65 23.43 -16.57
C ILE A 379 26.05 22.83 -16.51
N ASN A 380 27.09 23.63 -16.69
CA ASN A 380 28.49 23.17 -16.66
C ASN A 380 28.96 22.84 -15.23
N GLU A 381 28.34 23.45 -14.22
CA GLU A 381 28.67 23.23 -12.80
C GLU A 381 27.85 22.08 -12.17
N ARG A 382 26.82 21.58 -12.84
CA ARG A 382 25.97 20.51 -12.29
C ARG A 382 26.75 19.22 -11.94
N PRO A 383 27.73 18.74 -12.75
CA PRO A 383 28.53 17.59 -12.36
C PRO A 383 29.27 17.80 -11.06
N TRP A 384 29.88 18.96 -10.90
CA TRP A 384 30.55 19.36 -9.66
C TRP A 384 29.58 19.45 -8.47
N ALA A 385 28.44 20.08 -8.65
CA ALA A 385 27.43 20.19 -7.59
C ALA A 385 26.92 18.80 -7.14
N ILE A 386 26.71 17.88 -8.07
CA ILE A 386 26.31 16.49 -7.78
C ILE A 386 27.45 15.76 -7.07
N GLU A 387 28.68 15.92 -7.49
CA GLU A 387 29.85 15.37 -6.81
C GLU A 387 29.88 15.83 -5.35
N GLN A 388 29.77 17.14 -5.09
CA GLN A 388 29.75 17.69 -3.73
C GLN A 388 28.63 17.10 -2.88
N LEU A 389 27.42 16.91 -3.46
CA LEU A 389 26.28 16.25 -2.80
C LEU A 389 26.59 14.78 -2.48
N CYS A 390 27.22 14.05 -3.40
CA CYS A 390 27.61 12.66 -3.22
C CYS A 390 28.70 12.47 -2.15
N ARG A 391 29.51 13.50 -1.88
CA ARG A 391 30.53 13.51 -0.82
C ARG A 391 29.98 13.86 0.57
N VAL A 392 28.73 14.30 0.66
CA VAL A 392 28.07 14.51 1.96
C VAL A 392 27.96 13.17 2.69
N GLN A 393 28.42 13.17 3.95
CA GLN A 393 28.27 11.98 4.78
C GLN A 393 26.82 11.59 4.96
N MET A 394 26.48 10.38 4.55
CA MET A 394 25.14 9.83 4.70
C MET A 394 24.97 9.15 6.06
N PRO A 395 23.78 9.17 6.67
CA PRO A 395 23.45 8.28 7.77
C PRO A 395 23.72 6.81 7.37
N ALA A 396 24.00 5.95 8.36
CA ALA A 396 24.34 4.56 8.12
C ALA A 396 23.40 3.89 7.10
N LYS A 397 23.96 3.29 6.04
CA LYS A 397 23.26 2.66 4.92
C LYS A 397 22.35 3.60 4.10
N GLY A 398 22.52 4.92 4.20
CA GLY A 398 21.78 5.88 3.39
C GLY A 398 22.15 5.80 1.91
N LYS A 399 21.15 5.79 1.02
CA LYS A 399 21.32 5.67 -0.44
C LYS A 399 21.00 6.97 -1.15
N VAL A 400 21.61 7.16 -2.33
CA VAL A 400 21.45 8.35 -3.18
C VAL A 400 20.92 7.94 -4.56
N MET A 401 19.90 8.63 -5.04
CA MET A 401 19.37 8.49 -6.40
C MET A 401 19.58 9.79 -7.16
N ILE A 402 20.08 9.70 -8.40
CA ILE A 402 20.37 10.86 -9.25
C ILE A 402 19.58 10.72 -10.55
N PHE A 403 18.56 11.53 -10.72
CA PHE A 403 17.74 11.55 -11.93
C PHE A 403 18.34 12.45 -12.99
N VAL A 404 18.49 11.91 -14.19
CA VAL A 404 19.02 12.62 -15.36
C VAL A 404 18.03 12.57 -16.52
N PRO A 405 17.95 13.65 -17.36
CA PRO A 405 16.95 13.74 -18.41
C PRO A 405 17.21 12.79 -19.60
N THR A 406 18.46 12.50 -19.92
CA THR A 406 18.83 11.70 -21.09
C THR A 406 19.97 10.74 -20.78
N ARG A 407 20.09 9.70 -21.61
CA ARG A 407 21.22 8.75 -21.52
C ARG A 407 22.56 9.44 -21.72
N LYS A 408 22.66 10.38 -22.67
CA LYS A 408 23.91 11.12 -22.93
C LYS A 408 24.39 11.87 -21.68
N VAL A 409 23.48 12.56 -20.98
CA VAL A 409 23.78 13.24 -19.71
C VAL A 409 24.20 12.23 -18.65
N GLY A 410 23.47 11.10 -18.52
CA GLY A 410 23.78 10.06 -17.54
C GLY A 410 25.16 9.43 -17.73
N MET A 411 25.51 9.09 -18.97
CA MET A 411 26.85 8.54 -19.31
C MET A 411 27.96 9.55 -19.03
N GLY A 412 27.75 10.84 -19.39
CA GLY A 412 28.72 11.89 -19.10
C GLY A 412 28.91 12.11 -17.59
N LEU A 413 27.83 12.10 -16.81
CA LEU A 413 27.88 12.21 -15.37
C LEU A 413 28.56 10.99 -14.72
N GLN A 414 28.25 9.78 -15.18
CA GLN A 414 28.90 8.55 -14.70
C GLN A 414 30.40 8.59 -14.89
N LYS A 415 30.85 8.99 -16.08
CA LYS A 415 32.28 9.16 -16.39
C LYS A 415 32.93 10.19 -15.47
N TYR A 416 32.32 11.38 -15.35
CA TYR A 416 32.82 12.45 -14.49
C TYR A 416 32.95 11.98 -13.03
N LEU A 417 31.93 11.36 -12.44
CA LEU A 417 31.97 10.88 -11.07
C LEU A 417 33.01 9.78 -10.87
N GLY A 418 33.17 8.87 -11.86
CA GLY A 418 34.22 7.83 -11.84
C GLY A 418 35.64 8.43 -11.81
N GLU A 419 35.93 9.45 -12.64
CA GLU A 419 37.20 10.18 -12.67
C GLU A 419 37.51 10.88 -11.34
N HIS A 420 36.44 11.19 -10.55
CA HIS A 420 36.58 11.79 -9.21
C HIS A 420 36.47 10.76 -8.06
N GLY A 421 36.63 9.46 -8.35
CA GLY A 421 36.65 8.39 -7.36
C GLY A 421 35.28 8.03 -6.77
N LEU A 422 34.18 8.39 -7.46
CA LEU A 422 32.81 8.11 -7.04
C LEU A 422 32.16 7.15 -8.05
N GLU A 423 32.45 5.86 -7.93
CA GLU A 423 31.78 4.85 -8.75
C GLU A 423 30.26 4.90 -8.54
N THR A 424 29.53 5.27 -9.62
CA THR A 424 28.09 5.44 -9.57
C THR A 424 27.48 4.78 -10.81
N PRO A 425 26.92 3.57 -10.69
CA PRO A 425 26.28 2.87 -11.81
C PRO A 425 25.13 3.66 -12.42
N PHE A 426 24.95 3.54 -13.72
CA PHE A 426 23.87 4.20 -14.44
C PHE A 426 22.83 3.19 -14.93
N TYR A 427 21.60 3.33 -14.44
CA TYR A 427 20.44 2.54 -14.85
C TYR A 427 19.61 3.26 -15.91
N HIS A 428 19.35 2.59 -17.03
CA HIS A 428 18.44 3.05 -18.09
C HIS A 428 17.82 1.87 -18.84
N SER A 429 16.76 2.10 -19.61
CA SER A 429 15.98 1.05 -20.28
C SER A 429 16.77 0.17 -21.26
N GLN A 430 17.88 0.68 -21.81
CA GLN A 430 18.75 -0.04 -22.75
C GLN A 430 20.07 -0.49 -22.09
N LEU A 431 20.17 -0.51 -20.78
CA LEU A 431 21.31 -1.07 -20.07
C LEU A 431 21.29 -2.60 -20.24
N GLY A 432 22.26 -3.15 -20.98
CA GLY A 432 22.52 -4.57 -21.11
C GLY A 432 21.29 -5.47 -21.31
N LYS A 433 21.40 -6.70 -20.86
CA LYS A 433 20.30 -7.69 -20.87
C LYS A 433 19.35 -7.45 -19.69
N PRO A 434 18.10 -7.94 -19.74
CA PRO A 434 17.14 -7.77 -18.62
C PRO A 434 17.67 -8.22 -17.27
N TRP A 435 18.43 -9.31 -17.22
CA TRP A 435 19.00 -9.85 -15.99
C TRP A 435 20.07 -8.92 -15.37
N GLU A 436 20.86 -8.22 -16.19
CA GLU A 436 21.87 -7.25 -15.71
C GLU A 436 21.20 -6.06 -15.03
N ARG A 437 20.11 -5.59 -15.60
CA ARG A 437 19.27 -4.55 -14.99
C ARG A 437 18.70 -5.01 -13.64
N GLU A 438 18.19 -6.23 -13.59
CA GLU A 438 17.67 -6.82 -12.36
C GLU A 438 18.77 -6.98 -11.30
N GLN A 439 19.95 -7.44 -11.67
CA GLN A 439 21.09 -7.53 -10.75
C GLN A 439 21.50 -6.17 -10.19
N LEU A 440 21.58 -5.13 -11.03
CA LEU A 440 21.91 -3.79 -10.55
C LEU A 440 20.85 -3.29 -9.56
N LEU A 441 19.57 -3.57 -9.81
CA LEU A 441 18.49 -3.24 -8.88
C LEU A 441 18.64 -3.98 -7.55
N LYS A 442 18.89 -5.29 -7.56
CA LYS A 442 19.14 -6.09 -6.35
C LYS A 442 20.34 -5.57 -5.55
N ARG A 443 21.41 -5.16 -6.22
CA ARG A 443 22.57 -4.54 -5.57
C ARG A 443 22.22 -3.19 -4.94
N PHE A 444 21.38 -2.39 -5.59
CA PHE A 444 20.94 -1.10 -5.05
C PHE A 444 19.92 -1.27 -3.91
N VAL A 445 19.06 -2.28 -3.95
CA VAL A 445 18.17 -2.63 -2.81
C VAL A 445 18.97 -3.14 -1.63
N GLY A 446 20.04 -3.89 -1.86
CA GLY A 446 20.87 -4.54 -0.85
C GLY A 446 20.68 -6.06 -0.78
N ASP A 447 19.92 -6.62 -1.74
CA ASP A 447 19.63 -8.06 -1.83
C ASP A 447 20.77 -8.87 -2.49
N SER A 448 21.75 -8.18 -3.07
CA SER A 448 22.94 -8.81 -3.66
C SER A 448 24.22 -7.99 -3.47
N ARG A 449 25.36 -8.66 -3.57
CA ARG A 449 26.69 -8.05 -3.36
C ARG A 449 27.47 -7.92 -4.68
N PRO A 450 28.36 -6.92 -4.80
CA PRO A 450 28.59 -5.82 -3.88
C PRO A 450 27.41 -4.83 -3.87
N GLU A 451 27.08 -4.30 -2.68
CA GLU A 451 26.06 -3.27 -2.55
C GLU A 451 26.41 -2.00 -3.32
N VAL A 452 25.39 -1.28 -3.76
CA VAL A 452 25.49 0.01 -4.43
C VAL A 452 24.74 1.05 -3.60
N ASP A 453 25.45 2.09 -3.18
CA ASP A 453 24.87 3.16 -2.36
C ASP A 453 24.37 4.35 -3.20
N ARG A 454 24.86 4.48 -4.43
CA ARG A 454 24.52 5.58 -5.34
C ARG A 454 24.14 5.02 -6.69
N ILE A 455 23.13 5.61 -7.32
CA ILE A 455 22.70 5.21 -8.66
C ILE A 455 22.29 6.44 -9.47
N ILE A 456 22.77 6.52 -10.71
CA ILE A 456 22.26 7.44 -11.72
C ILE A 456 21.11 6.72 -12.43
N CYS A 457 20.03 7.42 -12.74
CA CYS A 457 18.87 6.83 -13.41
C CYS A 457 18.12 7.86 -14.28
N THR A 458 17.45 7.35 -15.30
CA THR A 458 16.42 8.12 -16.02
C THR A 458 15.05 7.90 -15.36
N SER A 459 14.03 8.63 -15.77
CA SER A 459 12.63 8.47 -15.30
C SER A 459 12.10 7.03 -15.46
N ALA A 460 12.68 6.23 -16.35
CA ALA A 460 12.37 4.80 -16.51
C ALA A 460 12.79 3.93 -15.30
N PHE A 461 13.51 4.49 -14.32
CA PHE A 461 13.97 3.75 -13.15
C PHE A 461 12.83 3.39 -12.22
N GLY A 462 12.56 2.08 -12.09
CA GLY A 462 11.95 1.50 -10.91
C GLY A 462 10.54 1.97 -10.55
N MET A 463 9.59 2.04 -11.49
CA MET A 463 8.19 1.92 -11.09
C MET A 463 8.03 0.57 -10.35
N GLY A 464 7.66 0.62 -9.07
CA GLY A 464 7.48 -0.57 -8.23
C GLY A 464 8.61 -0.91 -7.25
N LEU A 465 9.81 -0.33 -7.36
CA LEU A 465 10.89 -0.59 -6.40
C LEU A 465 10.61 0.05 -5.04
N ASP A 466 10.73 -0.75 -3.99
CA ASP A 466 10.66 -0.30 -2.61
C ASP A 466 12.05 -0.32 -1.96
N VAL A 467 12.69 0.86 -1.88
CA VAL A 467 13.98 1.08 -1.22
C VAL A 467 13.75 2.04 -0.05
N PRO A 468 13.63 1.54 1.18
CA PRO A 468 13.19 2.35 2.31
C PRO A 468 14.20 3.41 2.75
N ASN A 469 15.49 3.15 2.56
CA ASN A 469 16.61 3.93 3.10
C ASN A 469 17.23 4.93 2.10
N VAL A 470 16.52 5.37 1.09
CA VAL A 470 16.99 6.48 0.24
C VAL A 470 16.98 7.77 1.05
N ARG A 471 18.14 8.37 1.23
CA ARG A 471 18.32 9.61 2.02
C ARG A 471 18.38 10.85 1.17
N MET A 472 18.82 10.72 -0.08
CA MET A 472 18.93 11.84 -1.00
C MET A 472 18.44 11.47 -2.40
N VAL A 473 17.58 12.31 -2.96
CA VAL A 473 17.21 12.28 -4.38
C VAL A 473 17.69 13.57 -5.02
N ILE A 474 18.47 13.46 -6.08
CA ILE A 474 19.03 14.59 -6.82
C ILE A 474 18.43 14.60 -8.22
N HIS A 475 17.90 15.73 -8.66
CA HIS A 475 17.47 15.94 -10.02
C HIS A 475 18.49 16.84 -10.74
N TRP A 476 19.04 16.37 -11.84
CA TRP A 476 19.91 17.15 -12.71
C TRP A 476 19.24 18.44 -13.21
N GLN A 477 17.95 18.34 -13.50
CA GLN A 477 17.05 19.44 -13.85
C GLN A 477 15.62 19.08 -13.44
N HIS A 478 14.69 19.99 -13.54
CA HIS A 478 13.28 19.65 -13.28
C HIS A 478 12.75 18.61 -14.28
N PRO A 479 11.93 17.66 -13.84
CA PRO A 479 11.23 16.73 -14.74
C PRO A 479 10.14 17.43 -15.54
N SER A 480 9.46 16.66 -16.41
CA SER A 480 8.46 17.17 -17.35
C SER A 480 7.16 17.62 -16.69
N SER A 481 6.87 17.15 -15.48
CA SER A 481 5.65 17.51 -14.76
C SER A 481 5.88 17.55 -13.25
N ILE A 482 4.93 18.19 -12.55
CA ILE A 482 4.91 18.24 -11.07
C ILE A 482 4.64 16.84 -10.51
N GLU A 483 3.85 16.06 -11.22
CA GLU A 483 3.53 14.66 -10.89
C GLU A 483 4.78 13.79 -10.95
N ASP A 484 5.57 13.87 -12.02
CA ASP A 484 6.85 13.16 -12.16
C ASP A 484 7.80 13.54 -11.01
N TYR A 485 7.90 14.84 -10.73
CA TYR A 485 8.74 15.33 -9.64
C TYR A 485 8.34 14.72 -8.28
N LEU A 486 7.03 14.73 -7.96
CA LEU A 486 6.53 14.13 -6.72
C LEU A 486 6.79 12.62 -6.67
N GLN A 487 6.63 11.92 -7.79
CA GLN A 487 6.86 10.48 -7.88
C GLN A 487 8.35 10.12 -7.70
N GLU A 488 9.24 10.91 -8.28
CA GLU A 488 10.68 10.69 -8.24
C GLU A 488 11.28 11.05 -6.86
N PHE A 489 11.03 12.25 -6.33
CA PHE A 489 11.55 12.60 -5.01
C PHE A 489 10.85 11.83 -3.88
N GLY A 490 9.59 11.42 -4.08
CA GLY A 490 8.83 10.61 -3.14
C GLY A 490 9.43 9.23 -2.85
N ARG A 491 10.47 8.83 -3.59
CA ARG A 491 11.27 7.63 -3.31
C ARG A 491 12.18 7.77 -2.09
N ALA A 492 12.49 9.02 -1.69
CA ALA A 492 13.25 9.28 -0.48
C ALA A 492 12.45 8.97 0.78
N GLY A 493 13.12 8.53 1.84
CA GLY A 493 12.59 8.42 3.19
C GLY A 493 11.30 7.62 3.32
N ARG A 494 11.15 6.49 2.63
CA ARG A 494 9.97 5.62 2.77
C ARG A 494 9.84 5.00 4.15
N ASP A 495 10.95 4.91 4.88
CA ASP A 495 11.02 4.48 6.28
C ASP A 495 10.64 5.59 7.28
N GLY A 496 10.20 6.75 6.80
CA GLY A 496 9.82 7.90 7.63
C GLY A 496 10.98 8.76 8.13
N LYS A 497 12.24 8.36 7.89
CA LYS A 497 13.41 9.09 8.36
C LYS A 497 13.68 10.34 7.51
N ALA A 498 14.40 11.30 8.11
CA ALA A 498 14.81 12.54 7.46
C ALA A 498 15.55 12.27 6.15
N SER A 499 15.15 12.96 5.10
CA SER A 499 15.71 12.81 3.76
C SER A 499 15.65 14.14 3.02
N VAL A 500 16.39 14.28 1.94
CA VAL A 500 16.42 15.52 1.16
C VAL A 500 16.21 15.24 -0.33
N ALA A 501 15.43 16.10 -0.98
CA ALA A 501 15.31 16.16 -2.43
C ALA A 501 15.98 17.45 -2.92
N VAL A 502 16.96 17.31 -3.79
CA VAL A 502 17.70 18.42 -4.39
C VAL A 502 17.33 18.55 -5.85
N LEU A 503 16.82 19.70 -6.24
CA LEU A 503 16.49 20.04 -7.61
C LEU A 503 17.49 21.08 -8.13
N LEU A 504 18.35 20.66 -9.05
CA LEU A 504 19.25 21.58 -9.73
C LEU A 504 18.52 22.28 -10.88
N TYR A 505 18.76 23.56 -11.05
CA TYR A 505 18.20 24.36 -12.15
C TYR A 505 19.13 25.50 -12.50
N ASP A 506 19.03 26.02 -13.72
CA ASP A 506 19.79 27.20 -14.12
C ASP A 506 18.83 28.41 -14.15
N ARG A 507 18.99 29.31 -13.17
CA ARG A 507 18.15 30.49 -13.06
C ARG A 507 18.35 31.46 -14.24
N ASN A 508 19.57 31.51 -14.77
CA ASN A 508 19.93 32.45 -15.84
C ASN A 508 19.60 31.90 -17.23
N ASN A 509 19.48 30.57 -17.35
CA ASN A 509 19.21 29.91 -18.64
C ASN A 509 18.17 28.78 -18.52
N ALA A 510 17.04 29.06 -17.88
CA ALA A 510 15.95 28.08 -17.71
C ALA A 510 15.39 27.58 -19.05
N GLN A 511 15.45 28.39 -20.12
CA GLN A 511 14.93 28.03 -21.45
C GLN A 511 15.67 26.81 -22.05
N ARG A 512 16.90 26.55 -21.69
CA ARG A 512 17.65 25.39 -22.16
C ARG A 512 17.05 24.08 -21.63
N ASP A 513 16.76 24.03 -20.34
CA ASP A 513 16.15 22.86 -19.70
C ASP A 513 14.73 22.62 -20.25
N ILE A 514 13.95 23.69 -20.38
CA ILE A 514 12.61 23.66 -20.97
C ILE A 514 12.65 23.19 -22.42
N GLY A 515 13.59 23.73 -23.21
CA GLY A 515 13.76 23.38 -24.64
C GLY A 515 14.08 21.90 -24.83
N LEU A 516 14.97 21.33 -24.00
CA LEU A 516 15.29 19.90 -24.04
C LEU A 516 14.05 19.05 -23.74
N LEU A 517 13.29 19.36 -22.71
CA LEU A 517 12.09 18.62 -22.33
C LEU A 517 10.99 18.70 -23.40
N ARG A 518 10.78 19.87 -23.98
CA ARG A 518 9.83 20.05 -25.10
C ARG A 518 10.25 19.24 -26.32
N TYR A 519 11.53 19.26 -26.68
CA TYR A 519 12.06 18.45 -27.78
C TYR A 519 11.85 16.93 -27.54
N MET A 520 12.12 16.47 -26.32
CA MET A 520 11.88 15.07 -25.95
C MET A 520 10.39 14.71 -26.00
N ALA A 521 9.52 15.61 -25.56
CA ALA A 521 8.08 15.43 -25.62
C ALA A 521 7.55 15.32 -27.04
N ASP A 522 8.02 16.19 -27.94
CA ASP A 522 7.64 16.16 -29.36
C ASP A 522 8.14 14.89 -30.06
N LYS A 523 9.39 14.47 -29.80
CA LYS A 523 9.92 13.19 -30.32
C LYS A 523 9.14 11.98 -29.84
N ALA A 524 8.72 11.96 -28.56
CA ALA A 524 7.91 10.87 -28.04
C ALA A 524 6.54 10.79 -28.72
N VAL A 525 5.95 11.94 -29.06
CA VAL A 525 4.67 12.01 -29.79
C VAL A 525 4.84 11.54 -31.23
N GLU A 526 5.92 11.93 -31.93
CA GLU A 526 6.24 11.48 -33.28
C GLU A 526 6.41 9.96 -33.34
N SER A 527 7.15 9.39 -32.38
CA SER A 527 7.40 7.93 -32.33
C SER A 527 6.16 7.10 -32.01
N ALA A 528 5.12 7.70 -31.45
CA ALA A 528 3.88 7.01 -31.07
C ALA A 528 2.89 6.83 -32.24
N HIS A 529 3.21 7.33 -33.45
CA HIS A 529 2.37 7.22 -34.68
C HIS A 529 0.90 7.61 -34.46
N LEU A 530 0.66 8.66 -33.66
CA LEU A 530 -0.68 9.16 -33.36
C LEU A 530 -1.29 9.91 -34.54
N LEU A 531 -2.61 9.92 -34.65
CA LEU A 531 -3.33 10.79 -35.59
C LEU A 531 -2.95 12.26 -35.32
N THR A 532 -2.81 13.05 -36.37
CA THR A 532 -2.27 14.43 -36.32
C THR A 532 -2.99 15.33 -35.29
N ALA A 533 -4.31 15.23 -35.18
CA ALA A 533 -5.09 16.01 -34.20
C ALA A 533 -4.78 15.57 -32.76
N THR A 534 -4.67 14.25 -32.52
CA THR A 534 -4.32 13.70 -31.20
C THR A 534 -2.87 14.06 -30.84
N ALA A 535 -1.94 13.96 -31.78
CA ALA A 535 -0.53 14.31 -31.61
C ALA A 535 -0.37 15.78 -31.15
N LYS A 536 -1.06 16.73 -31.81
CA LYS A 536 -1.06 18.14 -31.43
C LYS A 536 -1.62 18.38 -30.02
N ALA A 537 -2.72 17.73 -29.67
CA ALA A 537 -3.32 17.87 -28.35
C ALA A 537 -2.39 17.36 -27.24
N VAL A 538 -1.74 16.20 -27.46
CA VAL A 538 -0.78 15.61 -26.53
C VAL A 538 0.46 16.48 -26.37
N SER A 539 1.06 16.94 -27.47
CA SER A 539 2.23 17.83 -27.43
C SER A 539 1.91 19.13 -26.68
N SER A 540 0.76 19.77 -26.99
CA SER A 540 0.31 20.97 -26.29
C SER A 540 0.15 20.73 -24.78
N HIS A 541 -0.48 19.63 -24.38
CA HIS A 541 -0.65 19.26 -22.98
C HIS A 541 0.69 19.07 -22.25
N LYS A 542 1.62 18.33 -22.85
CA LYS A 542 2.97 18.14 -22.31
C LYS A 542 3.72 19.46 -22.14
N ARG A 543 3.64 20.34 -23.11
CA ARG A 543 4.27 21.68 -23.00
C ARG A 543 3.71 22.47 -21.83
N VAL A 544 2.39 22.46 -21.62
CA VAL A 544 1.76 23.12 -20.45
C VAL A 544 2.25 22.51 -19.13
N GLN A 545 2.43 21.19 -19.04
CA GLN A 545 2.97 20.54 -17.84
C GLN A 545 4.42 20.97 -17.57
N ILE A 546 5.26 21.00 -18.60
CA ILE A 546 6.66 21.45 -18.51
C ILE A 546 6.72 22.90 -18.02
N ASP A 547 5.90 23.79 -18.59
CA ASP A 547 5.87 25.20 -18.22
C ASP A 547 5.40 25.42 -16.78
N ARG A 548 4.42 24.65 -16.32
CA ARG A 548 3.96 24.65 -14.91
C ARG A 548 5.07 24.22 -13.96
N MET A 549 5.81 23.15 -14.29
CA MET A 549 6.91 22.68 -13.47
C MET A 549 8.07 23.68 -13.44
N ALA A 550 8.41 24.28 -14.56
CA ALA A 550 9.43 25.31 -14.66
C ALA A 550 9.04 26.56 -13.83
N SER A 551 7.78 26.99 -13.93
CA SER A 551 7.24 28.11 -13.13
C SER A 551 7.30 27.82 -11.62
N LEU A 552 6.94 26.60 -11.22
CA LEU A 552 7.05 26.17 -9.83
C LEU A 552 8.50 26.16 -9.34
N THR A 553 9.43 25.71 -10.18
CA THR A 553 10.87 25.64 -9.86
C THR A 553 11.44 27.05 -9.60
N THR A 554 11.00 28.06 -10.33
CA THR A 554 11.51 29.43 -10.23
C THR A 554 10.71 30.32 -9.28
N SER A 555 9.61 29.83 -8.70
CA SER A 555 8.76 30.57 -7.77
C SER A 555 9.50 31.04 -6.52
N SER A 556 9.16 32.21 -5.98
CA SER A 556 9.79 32.78 -4.77
C SER A 556 9.17 32.31 -3.45
N GLY A 557 7.95 31.74 -3.50
CA GLY A 557 7.22 31.30 -2.31
C GLY A 557 7.68 29.97 -1.74
N CYS A 558 6.99 29.49 -0.69
CA CYS A 558 7.27 28.18 -0.11
C CYS A 558 7.05 27.08 -1.15
N PHE A 559 8.13 26.46 -1.61
CA PHE A 559 8.11 25.45 -2.66
C PHE A 559 7.22 24.25 -2.28
N ARG A 560 7.32 23.79 -1.03
CA ARG A 560 6.44 22.72 -0.49
C ARG A 560 4.96 23.14 -0.52
N GLY A 561 4.66 24.36 -0.06
CA GLY A 561 3.29 24.86 -0.03
C GLY A 561 2.67 24.93 -1.42
N SER A 562 3.41 25.41 -2.41
CA SER A 562 2.97 25.47 -3.80
C SER A 562 2.76 24.07 -4.39
N LEU A 563 3.67 23.14 -4.10
CA LEU A 563 3.57 21.73 -4.52
C LEU A 563 2.30 21.07 -3.94
N VAL A 564 2.07 21.20 -2.64
CA VAL A 564 0.90 20.61 -1.97
C VAL A 564 -0.39 21.21 -2.50
N SER A 565 -0.44 22.54 -2.69
CA SER A 565 -1.62 23.24 -3.22
C SER A 565 -2.00 22.79 -4.64
N TYR A 566 -1.05 22.40 -5.45
CA TYR A 566 -1.30 21.86 -6.79
C TYR A 566 -2.19 20.60 -6.76
N PHE A 567 -2.00 19.73 -5.76
CA PHE A 567 -2.76 18.47 -5.61
C PHE A 567 -4.05 18.64 -4.81
N THR A 568 -4.02 19.47 -3.76
CA THR A 568 -5.14 19.62 -2.81
C THR A 568 -6.06 20.78 -3.15
N GLY A 569 -5.67 21.64 -4.11
CA GLY A 569 -6.31 22.92 -4.38
C GLY A 569 -5.90 24.00 -3.39
N PRO A 570 -6.23 25.26 -3.71
CA PRO A 570 -6.01 26.35 -2.79
C PRO A 570 -6.81 26.03 -1.52
N LYS A 571 -6.12 25.74 -0.43
CA LYS A 571 -6.77 25.73 0.87
C LYS A 571 -7.40 27.11 1.02
N ARG A 572 -8.73 27.19 1.12
CA ARG A 572 -9.34 28.34 1.78
C ARG A 572 -8.62 28.41 3.13
N VAL A 573 -7.79 29.40 3.30
CA VAL A 573 -7.21 29.73 4.61
C VAL A 573 -8.45 30.11 5.42
N ALA A 574 -9.07 29.12 6.08
CA ALA A 574 -9.92 29.45 7.21
C ALA A 574 -8.99 30.26 8.11
N HIS A 575 -9.28 31.54 8.27
CA HIS A 575 -8.63 32.37 9.27
C HIS A 575 -8.70 31.58 10.56
N ARG A 576 -7.58 30.90 10.90
CA ARG A 576 -7.47 30.23 12.20
C ARG A 576 -7.61 31.34 13.21
N SER A 577 -8.70 31.32 13.95
CA SER A 577 -8.88 32.22 15.09
C SER A 577 -7.64 32.09 15.97
N PHE A 578 -7.16 33.21 16.49
CA PHE A 578 -6.05 33.24 17.46
C PHE A 578 -6.27 32.25 18.62
N SER A 579 -7.54 32.03 19.00
CA SER A 579 -7.96 31.04 20.00
C SER A 579 -7.67 29.58 19.60
N THR A 580 -7.86 29.21 18.32
CA THR A 580 -7.56 27.85 17.84
C THR A 580 -6.04 27.60 17.79
N TRP A 581 -5.25 28.62 17.43
CA TRP A 581 -3.79 28.56 17.47
C TRP A 581 -3.28 28.41 18.92
N LEU A 582 -3.88 29.15 19.87
CA LEU A 582 -3.53 29.09 21.30
C LEU A 582 -3.87 27.73 21.93
N LEU A 583 -5.03 27.14 21.57
CA LEU A 583 -5.44 25.81 22.02
C LEU A 583 -4.49 24.72 21.51
N GLU A 584 -4.07 24.76 20.23
CA GLU A 584 -3.06 23.83 19.71
C GLU A 584 -1.70 23.98 20.41
N LEU A 585 -1.35 25.17 20.89
CA LEU A 585 -0.10 25.44 21.61
C LEU A 585 -0.13 24.91 23.05
N VAL A 586 -1.29 24.95 23.70
CA VAL A 586 -1.49 24.57 25.09
C VAL A 586 -1.81 23.08 25.26
N PHE A 587 -2.55 22.47 24.31
CA PHE A 587 -3.01 21.08 24.37
C PHE A 587 -2.28 20.14 23.40
N ALA A 588 -1.25 20.61 22.67
CA ALA A 588 -0.41 19.72 21.91
C ALA A 588 0.28 18.74 22.87
N ASP A 589 -0.18 17.51 22.79
CA ASP A 589 0.32 16.39 23.57
C ASP A 589 1.86 16.33 23.49
N ARG A 590 2.54 16.44 24.63
CA ARG A 590 4.01 16.46 24.74
C ARG A 590 4.67 15.15 24.31
N GLY A 591 3.88 14.12 23.97
CA GLY A 591 4.35 12.79 23.55
C GLY A 591 4.69 12.65 22.07
N ALA A 592 4.14 13.47 21.18
CA ALA A 592 4.39 13.41 19.75
C ALA A 592 5.23 14.60 19.27
N ARG A 593 6.48 14.71 19.73
CA ARG A 593 7.49 15.50 19.00
C ARG A 593 7.81 14.75 17.70
N GLN A 594 6.93 14.84 16.70
CA GLN A 594 7.36 14.63 15.32
C GLN A 594 8.51 15.62 15.08
N GLN A 595 9.70 15.11 14.88
CA GLN A 595 10.85 15.91 14.46
C GLN A 595 10.41 16.72 13.24
N ARG A 596 10.24 18.04 13.39
CA ARG A 596 9.88 18.93 12.28
C ARG A 596 11.09 19.00 11.37
N VAL A 597 11.09 18.18 10.34
CA VAL A 597 12.08 18.25 9.28
C VAL A 597 12.03 19.64 8.64
N ILE A 598 13.19 20.16 8.30
CA ILE A 598 13.36 21.43 7.59
C ILE A 598 12.49 21.42 6.32
N CYS A 599 11.62 22.41 6.14
CA CYS A 599 10.61 22.42 5.10
C CYS A 599 11.21 22.50 3.67
N CYS A 600 11.72 23.65 3.27
CA CYS A 600 12.30 23.89 1.95
C CYS A 600 13.28 25.07 1.96
N ASP A 601 13.98 25.26 0.83
CA ASP A 601 14.94 26.35 0.61
C ASP A 601 14.35 27.75 0.90
N ALA A 602 13.16 28.04 0.40
CA ALA A 602 12.53 29.33 0.61
C ALA A 602 12.20 29.60 2.09
N CYS A 603 11.81 28.56 2.86
CA CYS A 603 11.55 28.67 4.29
C CYS A 603 12.84 28.78 5.11
N GLN A 604 13.97 28.37 4.57
CA GLN A 604 15.30 28.37 5.20
C GLN A 604 16.27 29.32 4.48
N GLN A 605 15.79 30.33 3.81
CA GLN A 605 16.59 31.25 3.00
C GLN A 605 17.81 31.83 3.76
N ARG A 606 17.65 32.18 5.05
CA ARG A 606 18.75 32.71 5.87
C ARG A 606 19.91 31.71 6.02
N LEU A 607 19.60 30.41 6.16
CA LEU A 607 20.61 29.36 6.25
C LEU A 607 21.37 29.23 4.93
N ILE A 608 20.65 29.18 3.81
CA ILE A 608 21.23 28.97 2.48
C ILE A 608 22.08 30.16 2.07
N VAL A 609 21.62 31.39 2.32
CA VAL A 609 22.38 32.61 2.02
C VAL A 609 23.68 32.69 2.84
N ARG A 610 23.66 32.28 4.11
CA ARG A 610 24.82 32.38 5.00
C ARG A 610 25.81 31.21 4.85
N GLN A 611 25.35 30.00 4.64
CA GLN A 611 26.15 28.77 4.74
C GLN A 611 26.12 27.91 3.46
N GLY A 612 25.35 28.29 2.49
CA GLY A 612 25.21 27.60 1.21
C GLY A 612 24.30 26.36 1.24
N PRO A 613 24.00 25.83 0.04
CA PRO A 613 23.09 24.69 -0.14
C PRO A 613 23.56 23.40 0.53
N LEU A 614 24.88 23.14 0.55
CA LEU A 614 25.45 21.93 1.18
C LEU A 614 25.24 21.92 2.70
N ALA A 615 25.27 23.09 3.36
CA ALA A 615 24.98 23.19 4.78
C ALA A 615 23.51 22.83 5.09
N PHE A 616 22.60 23.20 4.21
CA PHE A 616 21.19 22.78 4.31
C PHE A 616 21.07 21.25 4.25
N VAL A 617 21.71 20.61 3.28
CA VAL A 617 21.68 19.15 3.12
C VAL A 617 22.26 18.45 4.35
N LYS A 618 23.45 18.87 4.81
CA LYS A 618 24.08 18.33 6.02
C LYS A 618 23.19 18.48 7.25
N LYS A 619 22.56 19.63 7.43
CA LYS A 619 21.66 19.89 8.56
C LYS A 619 20.42 18.98 8.54
N VAL A 620 19.87 18.68 7.36
CA VAL A 620 18.72 17.77 7.22
C VAL A 620 19.11 16.33 7.52
N LEU A 621 20.24 15.87 6.99
CA LEU A 621 20.66 14.47 7.13
C LEU A 621 21.16 14.13 8.53
N ASN A 622 21.54 15.13 9.34
CA ASN A 622 21.95 14.96 10.72
C ASN A 622 20.78 15.07 11.73
N GLN A 623 19.56 15.30 11.27
CA GLN A 623 18.32 15.19 12.06
C GLN A 623 17.85 13.74 12.16
#